data_61d70efeed6f6ff4c47dacb2f7fd673a
#
_entry.id   61d70efeed6f6ff4c47dacb2f7fd673a
#
_cell.length_a   1.000
_cell.length_b   1.000
_cell.length_c   1.000
_cell.angle_alpha   90.00
_cell.angle_beta   90.00
_cell.angle_gamma   90.00
#
_symmetry.space_group_name_H-M   'P 1'
#
loop_
_entity.id
_entity.type
_entity.pdbx_description
1 polymer ?
#
loop_
_entity_poly.entity_id
_entity_poly.type
_entity_poly.pdbx_seq_one_letter_code
_entity_poly.pdbx_strand_id
1 'polypeptide(L)'
;MNREADLSTEQACTQAPPRFPRAHGHHRRTQGGGGTARTRPQAVVRLTAAIDKLRTVSMERLRQRADFLAAASGMKIASPAFLLQARKRSDGGPVRCGFTVSKKVGKAVERNRVRRRLREVVRLSAGRAMRSGHDYVLVGQRTALRAPFARMVEDFDGALRRIHEGRGTARR
;
A
#
# COMPACT_ATOMS: atom_id res chain seq x y z
N MET A 1 36.33 54.31 22.61
CA MET A 1 37.46 53.55 22.12
C MET A 1 36.86 52.36 21.40
N ASN A 2 36.57 52.50 20.10
CA ASN A 2 37.36 52.14 18.94
C ASN A 2 37.67 50.65 18.91
N ARG A 3 37.16 49.84 17.96
CA ARG A 3 37.41 49.75 16.54
C ARG A 3 36.42 48.73 15.96
N GLU A 4 35.69 49.04 14.93
CA GLU A 4 36.01 48.88 13.48
C GLU A 4 36.28 47.44 13.08
N ALA A 5 35.30 46.92 12.38
CA ALA A 5 35.26 46.66 10.93
C ALA A 5 36.18 45.51 10.50
N ASP A 6 35.63 44.49 9.89
CA ASP A 6 36.12 44.13 8.56
C ASP A 6 35.02 43.40 7.74
N LEU A 7 34.84 43.94 6.56
CA LEU A 7 34.11 43.46 5.42
C LEU A 7 34.99 42.48 4.63
N SER A 8 34.34 41.60 3.95
CA SER A 8 34.81 40.84 2.77
C SER A 8 34.61 39.34 2.97
N THR A 9 33.98 38.57 2.13
CA THR A 9 34.01 38.60 0.67
C THR A 9 32.92 37.65 0.16
N GLU A 10 32.11 38.14 -0.73
CA GLU A 10 31.36 37.37 -1.75
C GLU A 10 32.22 36.32 -2.41
N GLN A 11 31.70 35.11 -2.51
CA GLN A 11 31.96 34.30 -3.71
C GLN A 11 30.77 33.38 -4.00
N ALA A 12 29.92 33.88 -4.88
CA ALA A 12 28.95 33.13 -5.61
C ALA A 12 29.67 32.07 -6.46
N CYS A 13 29.44 30.81 -6.17
CA CYS A 13 29.83 29.73 -7.06
C CYS A 13 28.57 29.18 -7.76
N THR A 14 28.23 29.89 -8.84
CA THR A 14 27.29 29.47 -9.85
C THR A 14 27.94 28.39 -10.69
N GLN A 15 27.75 27.13 -10.35
CA GLN A 15 28.08 26.01 -11.24
C GLN A 15 26.80 25.46 -11.88
N ALA A 16 26.71 25.74 -13.18
CA ALA A 16 25.69 25.14 -14.04
C ALA A 16 25.93 23.63 -14.20
N PRO A 17 24.88 22.80 -14.26
CA PRO A 17 25.04 21.35 -14.47
C PRO A 17 25.50 21.05 -15.90
N PRO A 18 26.30 19.99 -16.10
CA PRO A 18 26.83 19.61 -17.41
C PRO A 18 25.71 19.15 -18.33
N ARG A 19 25.68 19.72 -19.52
CA ARG A 19 24.80 19.30 -20.63
C ARG A 19 25.31 17.99 -21.20
N PHE A 20 24.53 16.94 -21.12
CA PHE A 20 24.79 15.69 -21.84
C PHE A 20 24.48 15.86 -23.34
N PRO A 21 25.36 15.41 -24.26
CA PRO A 21 25.10 15.45 -25.68
C PRO A 21 24.03 14.44 -26.08
N ARG A 22 23.05 14.91 -26.88
CA ARG A 22 22.07 14.07 -27.55
C ARG A 22 22.75 13.22 -28.61
N ALA A 23 22.80 11.92 -28.41
CA ALA A 23 23.21 10.98 -29.47
C ALA A 23 22.06 10.82 -30.46
N HIS A 24 22.23 11.33 -31.67
CA HIS A 24 21.41 10.98 -32.83
C HIS A 24 21.84 9.60 -33.32
N GLY A 25 21.08 8.58 -32.92
CA GLY A 25 21.23 7.23 -33.44
C GLY A 25 20.19 6.98 -34.54
N HIS A 26 20.60 7.09 -35.78
CA HIS A 26 19.85 6.53 -36.91
C HIS A 26 19.81 5.01 -36.79
N HIS A 27 18.69 4.42 -36.44
CA HIS A 27 18.49 2.98 -36.59
C HIS A 27 17.69 2.66 -37.84
N ARG A 28 18.43 2.10 -38.75
CA ARG A 28 18.03 1.40 -39.97
C ARG A 28 16.89 0.40 -39.65
N ARG A 29 15.81 0.57 -40.38
CA ARG A 29 14.68 -0.32 -40.44
C ARG A 29 15.10 -1.62 -41.16
N THR A 30 15.29 -2.70 -40.41
CA THR A 30 15.34 -4.05 -41.01
C THR A 30 13.95 -4.67 -40.90
N GLN A 31 13.31 -4.81 -42.04
CA GLN A 31 12.16 -5.70 -42.25
C GLN A 31 12.72 -7.13 -42.23
N GLY A 32 12.08 -8.04 -41.52
CA GLY A 32 12.38 -9.44 -41.61
C GLY A 32 11.84 -10.26 -40.44
N GLY A 33 10.94 -11.17 -40.75
CA GLY A 33 10.69 -12.32 -39.92
C GLY A 33 9.26 -12.48 -39.41
N GLY A 34 8.48 -13.26 -40.19
CA GLY A 34 7.18 -13.78 -39.80
C GLY A 34 7.24 -14.56 -38.50
N GLY A 35 6.71 -13.98 -37.44
CA GLY A 35 6.45 -14.67 -36.17
C GLY A 35 5.02 -15.19 -36.19
N THR A 36 4.85 -16.51 -36.28
CA THR A 36 3.57 -17.17 -36.09
C THR A 36 2.90 -16.70 -34.83
N ALA A 37 1.84 -15.92 -34.99
CA ALA A 37 0.95 -15.53 -33.89
C ALA A 37 0.40 -16.82 -33.26
N ARG A 38 0.98 -17.24 -32.14
CA ARG A 38 0.38 -18.27 -31.29
C ARG A 38 -0.89 -17.65 -30.71
N THR A 39 -1.99 -17.88 -31.42
CA THR A 39 -3.34 -17.56 -30.95
C THR A 39 -3.56 -18.28 -29.62
N ARG A 40 -3.47 -17.57 -28.51
CA ARG A 40 -3.87 -18.11 -27.21
C ARG A 40 -5.33 -18.52 -27.31
N PRO A 41 -5.70 -19.75 -26.93
CA PRO A 41 -7.08 -20.20 -27.02
C PRO A 41 -7.96 -19.25 -26.23
N GLN A 42 -9.02 -18.74 -26.86
CA GLN A 42 -9.96 -17.75 -26.30
C GLN A 42 -10.58 -18.21 -24.97
N ALA A 43 -10.65 -19.53 -24.75
CA ALA A 43 -11.11 -20.11 -23.49
C ALA A 43 -10.21 -19.74 -22.29
N VAL A 44 -8.89 -19.71 -22.48
CA VAL A 44 -7.94 -19.33 -21.40
C VAL A 44 -8.05 -17.85 -21.07
N VAL A 45 -8.25 -17.00 -22.08
CA VAL A 45 -8.43 -15.55 -21.89
C VAL A 45 -9.75 -15.26 -21.16
N ARG A 46 -10.82 -15.99 -21.47
CA ARG A 46 -12.11 -15.84 -20.76
C ARG A 46 -12.04 -16.32 -19.32
N LEU A 47 -11.33 -17.41 -19.07
CA LEU A 47 -11.16 -17.94 -17.71
C LEU A 47 -10.32 -17.01 -16.83
N THR A 48 -9.24 -16.44 -17.37
CA THR A 48 -8.43 -15.45 -16.64
C THR A 48 -9.19 -14.16 -16.38
N ALA A 49 -9.99 -13.67 -17.33
CA ALA A 49 -10.83 -12.50 -17.14
C ALA A 49 -11.95 -12.74 -16.11
N ALA A 50 -12.54 -13.94 -16.06
CA ALA A 50 -13.54 -14.30 -15.05
C ALA A 50 -12.91 -14.42 -13.65
N ILE A 51 -11.72 -14.97 -13.54
CA ILE A 51 -10.95 -15.05 -12.28
C ILE A 51 -10.52 -13.66 -11.82
N ASP A 52 -10.14 -12.77 -12.74
CA ASP A 52 -9.76 -11.39 -12.43
C ASP A 52 -10.98 -10.55 -11.97
N LYS A 53 -12.16 -10.78 -12.56
CA LYS A 53 -13.41 -10.13 -12.16
C LYS A 53 -13.90 -10.58 -10.78
N LEU A 54 -13.63 -11.82 -10.39
CA LEU A 54 -13.88 -12.33 -9.03
C LEU A 54 -12.85 -11.83 -8.00
N ARG A 55 -11.70 -11.31 -8.42
CA ARG A 55 -10.61 -10.84 -7.57
C ARG A 55 -10.57 -9.34 -7.34
N THR A 56 -11.28 -8.56 -8.10
CA THR A 56 -11.29 -7.09 -7.95
C THR A 56 -12.48 -6.63 -7.12
N VAL A 57 -12.42 -6.86 -5.81
CA VAL A 57 -13.15 -5.97 -4.89
C VAL A 57 -12.52 -4.59 -5.10
N SER A 58 -13.29 -3.66 -5.68
CA SER A 58 -12.87 -2.27 -5.81
C SER A 58 -12.51 -1.76 -4.41
N MET A 59 -11.22 -1.57 -4.18
CA MET A 59 -10.71 -1.16 -2.87
C MET A 59 -10.20 0.26 -2.95
N GLU A 60 -10.82 1.15 -2.20
CA GLU A 60 -10.40 2.54 -2.07
C GLU A 60 -9.44 2.74 -0.90
N ARG A 61 -8.62 3.76 -1.00
CA ARG A 61 -7.72 4.13 0.07
C ARG A 61 -8.34 5.19 0.97
N LEU A 62 -8.35 4.94 2.28
CA LEU A 62 -8.66 5.97 3.28
C LEU A 62 -7.63 7.10 3.22
N ARG A 63 -8.09 8.34 3.11
CA ARG A 63 -7.24 9.54 3.01
C ARG A 63 -7.49 10.51 4.17
N GLN A 64 -8.70 10.60 4.66
CA GLN A 64 -9.10 11.58 5.66
C GLN A 64 -8.81 11.09 7.09
N ARG A 65 -8.29 11.97 7.93
CA ARG A 65 -8.02 11.67 9.34
C ARG A 65 -9.28 11.26 10.10
N ALA A 66 -10.43 11.88 9.77
CA ALA A 66 -11.71 11.56 10.40
C ALA A 66 -12.09 10.08 10.20
N ASP A 67 -11.88 9.52 9.00
CA ASP A 67 -12.17 8.12 8.71
C ASP A 67 -11.31 7.17 9.55
N PHE A 68 -10.02 7.50 9.76
CA PHE A 68 -9.14 6.71 10.63
C PHE A 68 -9.58 6.74 12.08
N LEU A 69 -10.02 7.88 12.59
CA LEU A 69 -10.53 8.02 13.95
C LEU A 69 -11.87 7.26 14.11
N ALA A 70 -12.74 7.36 13.11
CA ALA A 70 -13.98 6.62 13.08
C ALA A 70 -13.77 5.10 13.01
N ALA A 71 -12.82 4.61 12.24
CA ALA A 71 -12.45 3.19 12.22
C ALA A 71 -11.81 2.75 13.55
N ALA A 72 -11.09 3.65 14.24
CA ALA A 72 -10.49 3.36 15.53
C ALA A 72 -11.52 3.18 16.67
N SER A 73 -12.74 3.70 16.54
CA SER A 73 -13.85 3.44 17.48
C SER A 73 -14.57 2.13 17.17
N GLY A 74 -14.38 1.53 15.99
CA GLY A 74 -14.99 0.28 15.57
C GLY A 74 -14.41 -0.97 16.25
N MET A 75 -14.73 -2.13 15.67
CA MET A 75 -14.22 -3.42 16.14
C MET A 75 -12.72 -3.53 15.94
N LYS A 76 -12.04 -4.19 16.89
CA LYS A 76 -10.58 -4.35 16.90
C LYS A 76 -10.20 -5.80 17.12
N ILE A 77 -9.25 -6.27 16.30
CA ILE A 77 -8.60 -7.58 16.50
C ILE A 77 -7.10 -7.37 16.49
N ALA A 78 -6.46 -7.77 17.56
CA ALA A 78 -5.01 -7.75 17.66
C ALA A 78 -4.41 -9.04 17.09
N SER A 79 -3.37 -8.87 16.28
CA SER A 79 -2.47 -9.95 15.81
C SER A 79 -1.03 -9.56 16.12
N PRO A 80 -0.09 -10.49 16.17
CA PRO A 80 1.29 -10.18 16.52
C PRO A 80 1.95 -9.14 15.61
N ALA A 81 1.62 -9.12 14.33
CA ALA A 81 2.20 -8.23 13.32
C ALA A 81 1.42 -6.91 13.13
N PHE A 82 0.15 -6.88 13.47
CA PHE A 82 -0.71 -5.70 13.26
C PHE A 82 -1.95 -5.74 14.16
N LEU A 83 -2.60 -4.58 14.30
CA LEU A 83 -3.94 -4.44 14.85
C LEU A 83 -4.88 -4.12 13.70
N LEU A 84 -5.91 -4.93 13.49
CA LEU A 84 -6.96 -4.69 12.51
C LEU A 84 -8.12 -3.97 13.21
N GLN A 85 -8.51 -2.84 12.66
CA GLN A 85 -9.69 -2.07 13.07
C GLN A 85 -10.69 -2.09 11.93
N ALA A 86 -11.95 -2.30 12.20
CA ALA A 86 -13.00 -2.31 11.20
C ALA A 86 -14.24 -1.57 11.68
N ARG A 87 -14.83 -0.81 10.78
CA ARG A 87 -16.08 -0.08 10.99
C ARG A 87 -17.04 -0.37 9.84
N LYS A 88 -18.28 -0.75 10.16
CA LYS A 88 -19.36 -0.82 9.19
C LYS A 88 -19.85 0.59 8.88
N ARG A 89 -19.98 0.94 7.61
CA ARG A 89 -20.60 2.17 7.12
C ARG A 89 -22.06 1.89 6.73
N SER A 90 -22.87 2.94 6.66
CA SER A 90 -24.27 2.85 6.21
C SER A 90 -24.43 3.01 4.70
N ASP A 91 -23.37 3.41 3.98
CA ASP A 91 -23.44 3.80 2.56
C ASP A 91 -23.35 2.64 1.56
N GLY A 92 -23.02 1.42 2.02
CA GLY A 92 -22.88 0.26 1.14
C GLY A 92 -21.78 0.40 0.05
N GLY A 93 -21.00 1.47 0.09
CA GLY A 93 -19.96 1.78 -0.90
C GLY A 93 -18.81 0.77 -0.96
N PRO A 94 -17.79 1.00 -1.81
CA PRO A 94 -16.67 0.10 -1.97
C PRO A 94 -15.89 -0.07 -0.66
N VAL A 95 -15.13 -1.16 -0.56
CA VAL A 95 -14.23 -1.40 0.57
C VAL A 95 -13.19 -0.28 0.64
N ARG A 96 -13.01 0.32 1.80
CA ARG A 96 -11.94 1.30 2.02
C ARG A 96 -10.89 0.75 2.98
N CYS A 97 -9.62 0.95 2.65
CA CYS A 97 -8.51 0.43 3.46
C CYS A 97 -7.50 1.52 3.81
N GLY A 98 -7.10 1.57 5.07
CA GLY A 98 -6.10 2.48 5.60
C GLY A 98 -4.93 1.76 6.24
N PHE A 99 -3.73 2.37 6.18
CA PHE A 99 -2.52 1.81 6.77
C PHE A 99 -1.84 2.84 7.65
N THR A 100 -1.69 2.52 8.92
CA THR A 100 -1.02 3.37 9.91
C THR A 100 0.16 2.63 10.52
N VAL A 101 1.31 3.30 10.63
CA VAL A 101 2.48 2.78 11.32
C VAL A 101 3.05 3.88 12.20
N SER A 102 3.06 3.65 13.50
CA SER A 102 3.52 4.57 14.53
C SER A 102 5.03 4.83 14.43
N LYS A 103 5.49 5.99 14.90
CA LYS A 103 6.92 6.31 15.05
C LYS A 103 7.64 5.33 15.98
N LYS A 104 6.94 4.73 16.94
CA LYS A 104 7.47 3.71 17.88
C LYS A 104 7.95 2.43 17.21
N VAL A 105 7.51 2.13 15.99
CA VAL A 105 7.93 0.94 15.21
C VAL A 105 9.40 1.03 14.80
N GLY A 106 9.89 2.24 14.51
CA GLY A 106 11.28 2.47 14.14
C GLY A 106 11.49 3.62 13.17
N LYS A 107 12.64 3.62 12.47
CA LYS A 107 13.03 4.63 11.49
C LYS A 107 12.07 4.66 10.29
N ALA A 108 12.13 5.71 9.48
CA ALA A 108 11.24 5.91 8.33
C ALA A 108 11.26 4.72 7.35
N VAL A 109 12.45 4.16 7.10
CA VAL A 109 12.66 3.01 6.22
C VAL A 109 11.92 1.78 6.74
N GLU A 110 12.05 1.49 8.05
CA GLU A 110 11.36 0.35 8.70
C GLU A 110 9.85 0.50 8.63
N ARG A 111 9.33 1.70 8.93
CA ARG A 111 7.89 1.99 8.83
C ARG A 111 7.37 1.82 7.40
N ASN A 112 8.14 2.24 6.40
CA ASN A 112 7.78 2.06 4.99
C ASN A 112 7.79 0.58 4.59
N ARG A 113 8.76 -0.20 5.09
CA ARG A 113 8.81 -1.65 4.88
C ARG A 113 7.57 -2.34 5.46
N VAL A 114 7.18 -2.01 6.69
CA VAL A 114 5.95 -2.53 7.32
C VAL A 114 4.73 -2.16 6.48
N ARG A 115 4.57 -0.90 6.06
CA ARG A 115 3.43 -0.49 5.21
C ARG A 115 3.37 -1.26 3.90
N ARG A 116 4.52 -1.51 3.24
CA ARG A 116 4.55 -2.30 1.99
C ARG A 116 4.09 -3.72 2.24
N ARG A 117 4.57 -4.37 3.31
CA ARG A 117 4.15 -5.73 3.67
C ARG A 117 2.65 -5.81 3.96
N LEU A 118 2.10 -4.88 4.74
CA LEU A 118 0.67 -4.85 5.05
C LEU A 118 -0.19 -4.62 3.81
N ARG A 119 0.24 -3.76 2.86
CA ARG A 119 -0.47 -3.59 1.60
C ARG A 119 -0.52 -4.87 0.79
N GLU A 120 0.58 -5.60 0.76
CA GLU A 120 0.66 -6.86 0.03
C GLU A 120 -0.21 -7.95 0.67
N VAL A 121 -0.24 -8.04 2.01
CA VAL A 121 -1.18 -8.91 2.73
C VAL A 121 -2.61 -8.61 2.34
N VAL A 122 -3.02 -7.35 2.39
CA VAL A 122 -4.38 -6.94 2.00
C VAL A 122 -4.66 -7.25 0.52
N ARG A 123 -3.71 -6.98 -0.38
CA ARG A 123 -3.86 -7.26 -1.81
C ARG A 123 -4.13 -8.73 -2.10
N LEU A 124 -3.50 -9.64 -1.37
CA LEU A 124 -3.69 -11.09 -1.55
C LEU A 124 -5.01 -11.59 -0.96
N SER A 125 -5.47 -10.98 0.12
CA SER A 125 -6.66 -11.43 0.87
C SER A 125 -7.93 -10.63 0.53
N ALA A 126 -7.82 -9.44 -0.07
CA ALA A 126 -8.94 -8.50 -0.26
C ALA A 126 -10.15 -9.10 -1.00
N GLY A 127 -9.89 -9.93 -2.02
CA GLY A 127 -10.94 -10.55 -2.81
C GLY A 127 -11.70 -11.69 -2.12
N ARG A 128 -11.23 -12.17 -0.97
CA ARG A 128 -11.77 -13.37 -0.31
C ARG A 128 -12.64 -13.08 0.90
N ALA A 129 -12.30 -12.06 1.67
CA ALA A 129 -12.86 -11.91 3.01
C ALA A 129 -13.30 -10.49 3.38
N MET A 130 -12.98 -9.47 2.58
CA MET A 130 -13.41 -8.10 2.85
C MET A 130 -14.81 -7.84 2.31
N ARG A 131 -15.63 -7.10 3.05
CA ARG A 131 -17.03 -6.81 2.71
C ARG A 131 -17.20 -5.35 2.30
N SER A 132 -17.99 -5.08 1.26
CA SER A 132 -18.42 -3.74 0.86
C SER A 132 -19.09 -3.01 2.04
N GLY A 133 -19.08 -1.69 2.03
CA GLY A 133 -19.63 -0.88 3.12
C GLY A 133 -18.82 -0.93 4.42
N HIS A 134 -17.57 -1.38 4.38
CA HIS A 134 -16.69 -1.41 5.55
C HIS A 134 -15.41 -0.62 5.32
N ASP A 135 -14.96 0.04 6.39
CA ASP A 135 -13.64 0.65 6.49
C ASP A 135 -12.73 -0.25 7.31
N TYR A 136 -11.56 -0.56 6.78
CA TYR A 136 -10.55 -1.36 7.46
C TYR A 136 -9.28 -0.55 7.66
N VAL A 137 -8.75 -0.52 8.87
CA VAL A 137 -7.48 0.14 9.18
C VAL A 137 -6.52 -0.86 9.80
N LEU A 138 -5.37 -1.03 9.15
CA LEU A 138 -4.29 -1.85 9.67
C LEU A 138 -3.25 -0.94 10.36
N VAL A 139 -3.08 -1.16 11.66
CA VAL A 139 -2.05 -0.50 12.46
C VAL A 139 -0.86 -1.45 12.59
N GLY A 140 0.21 -1.17 11.86
CA GLY A 140 1.40 -2.03 11.83
C GLY A 140 2.19 -1.96 13.12
N GLN A 141 2.66 -3.13 13.58
CA GLN A 141 3.53 -3.30 14.74
C GLN A 141 4.97 -3.60 14.32
N ARG A 142 5.93 -3.46 15.25
CA ARG A 142 7.35 -3.73 15.00
C ARG A 142 7.60 -5.19 14.58
N THR A 143 6.86 -6.11 15.14
CA THR A 143 6.92 -7.54 14.84
C THR A 143 6.68 -7.82 13.34
N ALA A 144 5.90 -6.98 12.65
CA ALA A 144 5.68 -7.09 11.20
C ALA A 144 6.96 -7.01 10.36
N LEU A 145 8.08 -6.50 10.88
CA LEU A 145 9.36 -6.47 10.19
C LEU A 145 9.95 -7.87 9.99
N ARG A 146 9.77 -8.75 10.99
CA ARG A 146 10.42 -10.07 11.07
C ARG A 146 9.43 -11.22 10.87
N ALA A 147 8.12 -11.01 11.08
CA ALA A 147 7.11 -12.04 10.96
C ALA A 147 7.16 -12.73 9.58
N PRO A 148 7.00 -14.05 9.48
CA PRO A 148 6.84 -14.75 8.21
C PRO A 148 5.64 -14.17 7.44
N PHE A 149 5.79 -13.97 6.15
CA PHE A 149 4.76 -13.31 5.34
C PHE A 149 3.47 -14.15 5.25
N ALA A 150 3.61 -15.46 5.05
CA ALA A 150 2.47 -16.39 5.01
C ALA A 150 1.64 -16.31 6.31
N ARG A 151 2.32 -16.28 7.48
CA ARG A 151 1.65 -16.13 8.76
C ARG A 151 0.87 -14.83 8.89
N MET A 152 1.40 -13.73 8.35
CA MET A 152 0.67 -12.45 8.34
C MET A 152 -0.61 -12.52 7.50
N VAL A 153 -0.61 -13.26 6.40
CA VAL A 153 -1.79 -13.47 5.55
C VAL A 153 -2.83 -14.31 6.30
N GLU A 154 -2.42 -15.42 6.91
CA GLU A 154 -3.31 -16.28 7.72
C GLU A 154 -3.94 -15.50 8.90
N ASP A 155 -3.12 -14.74 9.64
CA ASP A 155 -3.57 -13.91 10.75
C ASP A 155 -4.57 -12.85 10.28
N PHE A 156 -4.39 -12.30 9.08
CA PHE A 156 -5.29 -11.31 8.51
C PHE A 156 -6.64 -11.92 8.13
N ASP A 157 -6.64 -13.07 7.45
CA ASP A 157 -7.86 -13.79 7.08
C ASP A 157 -8.63 -14.25 8.34
N GLY A 158 -7.91 -14.72 9.35
CA GLY A 158 -8.49 -15.08 10.65
C GLY A 158 -9.08 -13.86 11.40
N ALA A 159 -8.41 -12.70 11.33
CA ALA A 159 -8.90 -11.47 11.93
C ALA A 159 -10.18 -10.96 11.23
N LEU A 160 -10.22 -11.00 9.90
CA LEU A 160 -11.41 -10.63 9.13
C LEU A 160 -12.62 -11.52 9.48
N ARG A 161 -12.43 -12.84 9.56
CA ARG A 161 -13.52 -13.76 9.97
C ARG A 161 -14.07 -13.38 11.34
N ARG A 162 -13.21 -13.18 12.34
CA ARG A 162 -13.62 -12.78 13.70
C ARG A 162 -14.37 -11.46 13.73
N ILE A 163 -13.95 -10.47 12.92
CA ILE A 163 -14.67 -9.20 12.79
C ILE A 163 -16.08 -9.42 12.24
N HIS A 164 -16.21 -10.23 11.19
CA HIS A 164 -17.51 -10.48 10.55
C HIS A 164 -18.44 -11.39 11.38
N GLU A 165 -17.90 -12.16 12.30
CA GLU A 165 -18.63 -12.96 13.30
C GLU A 165 -18.99 -12.14 14.55
N GLY A 166 -18.62 -10.88 14.62
CA GLY A 166 -18.87 -10.03 15.79
C GLY A 166 -18.00 -10.32 17.01
N ARG A 167 -16.94 -11.11 16.86
CA ARG A 167 -16.03 -11.52 17.95
C ARG A 167 -14.86 -10.55 18.19
N GLY A 168 -14.97 -9.31 17.73
CA GLY A 168 -13.99 -8.26 17.98
C GLY A 168 -14.27 -7.50 19.27
N THR A 169 -13.23 -6.91 19.88
CA THR A 169 -13.43 -5.98 21.00
C THR A 169 -13.84 -4.62 20.45
N ALA A 170 -15.08 -4.20 20.72
CA ALA A 170 -15.50 -2.83 20.51
C ALA A 170 -15.10 -2.00 21.75
N ARG A 171 -14.56 -0.80 21.56
CA ARG A 171 -14.37 0.13 22.67
C ARG A 171 -15.74 0.78 22.94
N ARG A 172 -16.33 0.48 24.11
CA ARG A 172 -17.44 1.27 24.67
C ARG A 172 -16.96 2.67 24.96
#